data_579da6860c3d3b32d9e838543319e070
#
_entry.id   579da6860c3d3b32d9e838543319e070
#
_cell.length_a   1.000
_cell.length_b   1.000
_cell.length_c   1.000
_cell.angle_alpha   90.00
_cell.angle_beta   90.00
_cell.angle_gamma   90.00
#
_symmetry.space_group_name_H-M   'P 1'
#
loop_
_entity.id
_entity.type
_entity.pdbx_description
1 polymer ?
#
loop_
_entity_poly.entity_id
_entity_poly.type
_entity_poly.pdbx_seq_one_letter_code
_entity_poly.pdbx_strand_id
1 'polypeptide(L)'
;MWQFFRIFAPLKQPLKTPFNPPVPVAAVLGFPQNHSPPPMYHDLFIDFDDTLYDTHGNARLALTELFDDFQLGRYFQRLEDFTVPYWQTNVELWGQYARGEIDRPYLIVERFRRPLSRGFVSPGVPFEPSREFCLQASDCFLEHCADKPGVVQGAHELMQYLKAKGYGLHLCSNGFHEIQYRKLRASGLEEYFDNVILSEDAGANKPLRAYFDYAMAKTGAKVETTLMIGDTFDTDILGAKAYGLDVMFFNRNPRTFHPTEPVNYEVHSLREILNIL
;
A
#
# COMPACT_ATOMS: atom_id res chain seq x y z
N MET A 1 -13.96 -0.36 -10.16
CA MET A 1 -14.70 -1.41 -9.40
C MET A 1 -14.54 -2.83 -9.97
N TRP A 2 -13.54 -3.14 -10.83
CA TRP A 2 -13.41 -4.45 -11.52
C TRP A 2 -12.00 -5.05 -11.50
N GLN A 3 -11.11 -4.66 -10.56
CA GLN A 3 -9.69 -5.09 -10.57
C GLN A 3 -9.35 -6.35 -9.76
N PHE A 4 -10.26 -6.91 -8.97
CA PHE A 4 -9.92 -7.99 -8.01
C PHE A 4 -10.31 -9.41 -8.41
N PHE A 5 -10.97 -9.65 -9.56
CA PHE A 5 -11.58 -10.95 -9.87
C PHE A 5 -10.73 -11.95 -10.70
N ARG A 6 -9.42 -11.72 -10.95
CA ARG A 6 -8.61 -12.62 -11.80
C ARG A 6 -7.33 -13.18 -11.20
N ILE A 7 -7.25 -13.39 -9.89
CA ILE A 7 -6.04 -13.98 -9.26
C ILE A 7 -6.11 -15.50 -9.04
N PHE A 8 -7.19 -16.18 -9.38
CA PHE A 8 -7.31 -17.63 -9.21
C PHE A 8 -7.45 -18.34 -10.56
N ALA A 9 -6.31 -18.59 -11.24
CA ALA A 9 -6.21 -19.64 -12.27
C ALA A 9 -4.96 -20.48 -12.00
N PRO A 10 -5.01 -21.83 -12.10
CA PRO A 10 -3.86 -22.68 -11.81
C PRO A 10 -2.78 -22.55 -12.90
N LEU A 11 -1.53 -22.53 -12.45
CA LEU A 11 -0.32 -22.50 -13.26
C LEU A 11 -0.26 -23.72 -14.22
N LYS A 12 -0.34 -23.48 -15.52
CA LYS A 12 0.11 -24.42 -16.56
C LYS A 12 1.55 -24.11 -16.94
N GLN A 13 2.34 -25.17 -17.13
CA GLN A 13 3.78 -25.17 -17.38
C GLN A 13 4.24 -24.33 -18.61
N PRO A 14 5.50 -23.85 -18.63
CA PRO A 14 6.00 -22.91 -19.63
C PRO A 14 6.36 -23.60 -20.96
N LEU A 15 5.87 -23.02 -22.07
CA LEU A 15 6.40 -23.26 -23.41
C LEU A 15 7.69 -22.43 -23.60
N LYS A 16 8.76 -23.10 -23.98
CA LYS A 16 10.05 -22.47 -24.32
C LYS A 16 9.92 -21.79 -25.70
N THR A 17 9.98 -20.45 -25.71
CA THR A 17 10.22 -19.66 -26.92
C THR A 17 11.52 -18.87 -26.79
N PRO A 18 12.27 -18.62 -27.86
CA PRO A 18 13.58 -17.97 -27.78
C PRO A 18 13.45 -16.48 -27.37
N PHE A 19 14.35 -16.07 -26.50
CA PHE A 19 14.45 -14.73 -25.93
C PHE A 19 14.96 -13.75 -26.98
N ASN A 20 14.11 -12.82 -27.45
CA ASN A 20 14.53 -11.58 -28.08
C ASN A 20 14.47 -10.46 -27.03
N PRO A 21 15.53 -9.66 -26.82
CA PRO A 21 15.48 -8.56 -25.87
C PRO A 21 14.47 -7.52 -26.33
N PRO A 22 13.67 -6.94 -25.41
CA PRO A 22 12.70 -5.90 -25.75
C PRO A 22 13.42 -4.63 -26.22
N VAL A 23 12.95 -4.08 -27.34
CA VAL A 23 13.33 -2.73 -27.80
C VAL A 23 12.83 -1.72 -26.76
N PRO A 24 13.61 -0.71 -26.35
CA PRO A 24 13.17 0.29 -25.38
C PRO A 24 11.90 1.00 -25.88
N VAL A 25 10.83 0.93 -25.09
CA VAL A 25 9.51 1.53 -25.41
C VAL A 25 9.56 3.06 -25.58
N ALA A 26 10.62 3.71 -25.11
CA ALA A 26 10.86 5.14 -25.25
C ALA A 26 10.98 5.63 -26.72
N ALA A 27 11.13 4.74 -27.68
CA ALA A 27 11.33 5.10 -29.09
C ALA A 27 10.03 5.23 -29.91
N VAL A 28 8.85 4.89 -29.34
CA VAL A 28 7.60 4.80 -30.11
C VAL A 28 6.59 5.91 -29.79
N LEU A 29 6.72 6.60 -28.66
CA LEU A 29 5.87 7.74 -28.33
C LEU A 29 6.74 8.99 -28.27
N GLY A 30 6.63 9.84 -29.31
CA GLY A 30 7.36 11.11 -29.41
C GLY A 30 6.89 12.12 -28.35
N PHE A 31 7.32 11.93 -27.11
CA PHE A 31 7.24 12.98 -26.09
C PHE A 31 8.35 13.99 -26.37
N PRO A 32 8.10 15.32 -26.25
CA PRO A 32 9.15 16.31 -26.37
C PRO A 32 10.22 16.04 -25.31
N GLN A 33 11.42 15.67 -25.74
CA GLN A 33 12.58 15.55 -24.87
C GLN A 33 12.99 16.97 -24.44
N ASN A 34 12.47 17.46 -23.34
CA ASN A 34 13.03 18.56 -22.62
C ASN A 34 14.40 18.10 -22.09
N HIS A 35 15.49 18.54 -22.69
CA HIS A 35 16.88 18.22 -22.31
C HIS A 35 17.32 18.99 -21.04
N SER A 36 16.48 19.19 -20.06
CA SER A 36 16.92 19.54 -18.71
C SER A 36 17.53 18.29 -18.07
N PRO A 37 18.70 18.37 -17.40
CA PRO A 37 19.18 17.24 -16.61
C PRO A 37 18.09 16.79 -15.66
N PRO A 38 17.94 15.47 -15.39
CA PRO A 38 16.92 15.00 -14.45
C PRO A 38 17.07 15.77 -13.14
N PRO A 39 15.97 16.16 -12.51
CA PRO A 39 16.01 16.88 -11.25
C PRO A 39 16.83 16.06 -10.27
N MET A 40 17.80 16.70 -9.59
CA MET A 40 18.61 16.03 -8.56
C MET A 40 17.76 16.00 -7.29
N TYR A 41 17.10 14.88 -7.04
CA TYR A 41 16.36 14.69 -5.81
C TYR A 41 17.31 14.57 -4.62
N HIS A 42 16.92 15.14 -3.49
CA HIS A 42 17.61 15.05 -2.22
C HIS A 42 16.82 14.25 -1.21
N ASP A 43 15.49 14.42 -1.23
CA ASP A 43 14.57 13.81 -0.30
C ASP A 43 13.60 12.89 -1.03
N LEU A 44 13.38 11.69 -0.49
CA LEU A 44 12.44 10.72 -1.00
C LEU A 44 11.34 10.49 0.04
N PHE A 45 10.12 10.86 -0.30
CA PHE A 45 8.92 10.50 0.43
C PHE A 45 8.45 9.16 -0.09
N ILE A 46 8.47 8.14 0.75
CA ILE A 46 8.21 6.76 0.34
C ILE A 46 7.02 6.23 1.11
N ASP A 47 5.98 5.81 0.39
CA ASP A 47 4.87 5.09 0.98
C ASP A 47 5.35 3.73 1.52
N PHE A 48 4.61 3.18 2.48
CA PHE A 48 5.01 1.96 3.17
C PHE A 48 4.21 0.74 2.75
N ASP A 49 2.89 0.80 2.93
CA ASP A 49 1.99 -0.33 2.73
C ASP A 49 1.83 -0.66 1.25
N ASP A 50 2.18 -1.89 0.86
CA ASP A 50 2.23 -2.37 -0.54
C ASP A 50 3.24 -1.67 -1.46
N THR A 51 3.99 -0.69 -0.95
CA THR A 51 5.17 -0.10 -1.62
C THR A 51 6.46 -0.79 -1.17
N LEU A 52 6.75 -0.83 0.13
CA LEU A 52 7.91 -1.51 0.71
C LEU A 52 7.53 -2.73 1.55
N TYR A 53 6.47 -2.62 2.33
CA TYR A 53 5.94 -3.68 3.17
C TYR A 53 4.85 -4.44 2.40
N ASP A 54 4.92 -5.78 2.34
CA ASP A 54 3.90 -6.60 1.66
C ASP A 54 2.64 -6.72 2.52
N THR A 55 1.90 -5.63 2.59
CA THR A 55 0.67 -5.52 3.39
C THR A 55 -0.34 -6.58 3.00
N HIS A 56 -0.54 -6.78 1.70
CA HIS A 56 -1.50 -7.78 1.21
C HIS A 56 -1.10 -9.20 1.62
N GLY A 57 0.16 -9.59 1.43
CA GLY A 57 0.68 -10.91 1.79
C GLY A 57 0.61 -11.15 3.30
N ASN A 58 1.06 -10.20 4.09
CA ASN A 58 1.06 -10.27 5.55
C ASN A 58 -0.36 -10.31 6.12
N ALA A 59 -1.26 -9.47 5.62
CA ALA A 59 -2.65 -9.45 6.05
C ALA A 59 -3.42 -10.72 5.67
N ARG A 60 -3.08 -11.37 4.53
CA ARG A 60 -3.65 -12.67 4.18
C ARG A 60 -3.30 -13.75 5.21
N LEU A 61 -2.06 -13.76 5.69
CA LEU A 61 -1.64 -14.67 6.76
C LEU A 61 -2.39 -14.36 8.06
N ALA A 62 -2.44 -13.09 8.44
CA ALA A 62 -3.15 -12.64 9.64
C ALA A 62 -4.65 -12.96 9.62
N LEU A 63 -5.31 -12.85 8.45
CA LEU A 63 -6.72 -13.23 8.29
C LEU A 63 -6.93 -14.75 8.43
N THR A 64 -5.96 -15.56 8.02
CA THR A 64 -6.03 -17.01 8.21
C THR A 64 -5.91 -17.37 9.70
N GLU A 65 -4.96 -16.77 10.41
CA GLU A 65 -4.78 -16.92 11.85
C GLU A 65 -6.05 -16.48 12.62
N LEU A 66 -6.59 -15.31 12.29
CA LEU A 66 -7.83 -14.80 12.86
C LEU A 66 -9.02 -15.74 12.62
N PHE A 67 -9.11 -16.32 11.41
CA PHE A 67 -10.18 -17.25 11.06
C PHE A 67 -10.19 -18.48 12.00
N ASP A 68 -9.01 -18.97 12.34
CA ASP A 68 -8.83 -20.09 13.25
C ASP A 68 -9.08 -19.66 14.71
N ASP A 69 -8.50 -18.56 15.17
CA ASP A 69 -8.63 -18.05 16.54
C ASP A 69 -10.08 -17.75 16.93
N PHE A 70 -10.82 -17.14 16.01
CA PHE A 70 -12.25 -16.83 16.19
C PHE A 70 -13.17 -17.98 15.79
N GLN A 71 -12.62 -19.15 15.40
CA GLN A 71 -13.36 -20.33 14.97
C GLN A 71 -14.43 -19.97 13.91
N LEU A 72 -14.07 -19.10 12.94
CA LEU A 72 -15.01 -18.60 11.95
C LEU A 72 -15.54 -19.70 11.01
N GLY A 73 -14.93 -20.88 10.97
CA GLY A 73 -15.47 -22.07 10.31
C GLY A 73 -16.85 -22.51 10.83
N ARG A 74 -17.32 -21.95 11.96
CA ARG A 74 -18.71 -22.14 12.45
C ARG A 74 -19.72 -21.34 11.63
N TYR A 75 -19.28 -20.26 10.97
CA TYR A 75 -20.12 -19.32 10.24
C TYR A 75 -19.89 -19.36 8.73
N PHE A 76 -18.72 -19.84 8.28
CA PHE A 76 -18.29 -19.88 6.89
C PHE A 76 -17.85 -21.28 6.52
N GLN A 77 -18.20 -21.74 5.31
CA GLN A 77 -17.78 -23.06 4.84
C GLN A 77 -16.29 -23.07 4.43
N ARG A 78 -15.79 -21.95 3.92
CA ARG A 78 -14.42 -21.80 3.47
C ARG A 78 -13.86 -20.44 3.91
N LEU A 79 -12.55 -20.36 4.04
CA LEU A 79 -11.83 -19.13 4.37
C LEU A 79 -12.15 -17.99 3.37
N GLU A 80 -12.25 -18.33 2.08
CA GLU A 80 -12.52 -17.35 1.03
C GLU A 80 -13.90 -16.70 1.15
N ASP A 81 -14.87 -17.39 1.71
CA ASP A 81 -16.23 -16.87 1.92
C ASP A 81 -16.24 -15.68 2.90
N PHE A 82 -15.22 -15.61 3.78
CA PHE A 82 -14.96 -14.46 4.65
C PHE A 82 -13.95 -13.47 4.05
N THR A 83 -12.80 -13.97 3.54
CA THR A 83 -11.68 -13.10 3.16
C THR A 83 -11.94 -12.31 1.88
N VAL A 84 -12.70 -12.84 0.91
CA VAL A 84 -13.05 -12.09 -0.31
C VAL A 84 -13.93 -10.86 0.02
N PRO A 85 -15.03 -10.99 0.77
CA PRO A 85 -15.78 -9.83 1.23
C PRO A 85 -14.97 -8.86 2.12
N TYR A 86 -14.05 -9.39 2.94
CA TYR A 86 -13.15 -8.56 3.74
C TYR A 86 -12.32 -7.63 2.87
N TRP A 87 -11.65 -8.14 1.83
CA TRP A 87 -10.82 -7.33 0.95
C TRP A 87 -11.62 -6.25 0.21
N GLN A 88 -12.81 -6.59 -0.27
CA GLN A 88 -13.70 -5.61 -0.92
C GLN A 88 -14.06 -4.47 0.04
N THR A 89 -14.46 -4.83 1.25
CA THR A 89 -14.83 -3.87 2.30
C THR A 89 -13.63 -3.04 2.74
N ASN A 90 -12.46 -3.67 2.91
CA ASN A 90 -11.25 -3.00 3.36
C ASN A 90 -10.81 -1.90 2.38
N VAL A 91 -10.78 -2.20 1.09
CA VAL A 91 -10.42 -1.21 0.04
C VAL A 91 -11.40 -0.03 0.02
N GLU A 92 -12.71 -0.31 0.09
CA GLU A 92 -13.74 0.74 0.13
C GLU A 92 -13.56 1.66 1.34
N LEU A 93 -13.43 1.07 2.54
CA LEU A 93 -13.37 1.84 3.79
C LEU A 93 -12.08 2.64 3.92
N TRP A 94 -10.93 2.09 3.51
CA TRP A 94 -9.68 2.85 3.51
C TRP A 94 -9.72 4.03 2.53
N GLY A 95 -10.38 3.87 1.36
CA GLY A 95 -10.63 4.98 0.45
C GLY A 95 -11.50 6.08 1.08
N GLN A 96 -12.58 5.72 1.78
CA GLN A 96 -13.43 6.66 2.51
C GLN A 96 -12.68 7.36 3.64
N TYR A 97 -11.86 6.61 4.40
CA TYR A 97 -11.04 7.15 5.48
C TYR A 97 -9.99 8.15 4.98
N ALA A 98 -9.30 7.82 3.88
CA ALA A 98 -8.34 8.72 3.26
C ALA A 98 -8.95 10.07 2.84
N ARG A 99 -10.21 10.05 2.37
CA ARG A 99 -10.95 11.27 2.00
C ARG A 99 -11.60 11.99 3.20
N GLY A 100 -11.47 11.44 4.42
CA GLY A 100 -12.11 12.00 5.62
C GLY A 100 -13.63 11.82 5.69
N GLU A 101 -14.21 10.90 4.90
CA GLU A 101 -15.65 10.60 4.87
C GLU A 101 -16.09 9.78 6.08
N ILE A 102 -15.18 9.01 6.66
CA ILE A 102 -15.38 8.20 7.86
C ILE A 102 -14.22 8.39 8.83
N ASP A 103 -14.46 8.12 10.11
CA ASP A 103 -13.44 8.14 11.15
C ASP A 103 -12.83 6.73 11.42
N ARG A 104 -11.74 6.70 12.18
CA ARG A 104 -11.07 5.46 12.60
C ARG A 104 -12.01 4.50 13.37
N PRO A 105 -12.80 4.95 14.38
CA PRO A 105 -13.75 4.09 15.09
C PRO A 105 -14.75 3.38 14.18
N TYR A 106 -15.22 4.04 13.14
CA TYR A 106 -16.11 3.45 12.14
C TYR A 106 -15.37 2.43 11.27
N LEU A 107 -14.21 2.81 10.75
CA LEU A 107 -13.38 1.94 9.90
C LEU A 107 -13.06 0.60 10.59
N ILE A 108 -12.54 0.62 11.83
CA ILE A 108 -12.09 -0.59 12.52
C ILE A 108 -13.23 -1.57 12.82
N VAL A 109 -14.46 -1.07 13.04
CA VAL A 109 -15.64 -1.91 13.28
C VAL A 109 -16.19 -2.45 11.96
N GLU A 110 -16.45 -1.56 10.98
CA GLU A 110 -17.14 -1.92 9.74
C GLU A 110 -16.31 -2.84 8.84
N ARG A 111 -14.97 -2.72 8.92
CA ARG A 111 -14.03 -3.59 8.20
C ARG A 111 -14.24 -5.07 8.52
N PHE A 112 -14.71 -5.39 9.73
CA PHE A 112 -15.05 -6.74 10.16
C PHE A 112 -16.55 -7.01 10.16
N ARG A 113 -17.38 -6.06 10.59
CA ARG A 113 -18.83 -6.27 10.67
C ARG A 113 -19.43 -6.67 9.31
N ARG A 114 -19.10 -5.94 8.24
CA ARG A 114 -19.67 -6.19 6.90
C ARG A 114 -19.34 -7.59 6.35
N PRO A 115 -18.06 -8.05 6.33
CA PRO A 115 -17.75 -9.39 5.86
C PRO A 115 -18.26 -10.48 6.81
N LEU A 116 -18.21 -10.30 8.14
CA LEU A 116 -18.70 -11.28 9.11
C LEU A 116 -20.22 -11.49 9.01
N SER A 117 -20.98 -10.44 8.71
CA SER A 117 -22.44 -10.55 8.54
C SER A 117 -22.86 -11.36 7.29
N ARG A 118 -21.91 -11.83 6.49
CA ARG A 118 -22.19 -12.76 5.38
C ARG A 118 -22.16 -14.22 5.81
N GLY A 119 -21.75 -14.51 7.03
CA GLY A 119 -21.77 -15.85 7.61
C GLY A 119 -23.16 -16.25 8.09
N PHE A 120 -23.30 -17.53 8.47
CA PHE A 120 -24.55 -18.11 8.95
C PHE A 120 -24.30 -18.91 10.22
N VAL A 121 -25.18 -18.77 11.22
CA VAL A 121 -25.17 -19.60 12.44
C VAL A 121 -25.84 -20.96 12.20
N SER A 122 -26.78 -21.03 11.25
CA SER A 122 -27.43 -22.24 10.74
C SER A 122 -28.01 -21.93 9.35
N PRO A 123 -28.44 -22.93 8.57
CA PRO A 123 -29.01 -22.69 7.25
C PRO A 123 -30.12 -21.64 7.26
N GLY A 124 -29.91 -20.53 6.52
CA GLY A 124 -30.87 -19.42 6.42
C GLY A 124 -30.90 -18.45 7.60
N VAL A 125 -30.08 -18.65 8.64
CA VAL A 125 -29.98 -17.73 9.78
C VAL A 125 -28.65 -16.98 9.73
N PRO A 126 -28.64 -15.68 9.37
CA PRO A 126 -27.43 -14.89 9.28
C PRO A 126 -26.66 -14.81 10.62
N PHE A 127 -25.35 -14.71 10.53
CA PHE A 127 -24.53 -14.34 11.68
C PHE A 127 -24.57 -12.81 11.84
N GLU A 128 -24.97 -12.35 13.01
CA GLU A 128 -24.99 -10.92 13.36
C GLU A 128 -23.89 -10.65 14.41
N PRO A 129 -22.67 -10.25 13.97
CA PRO A 129 -21.59 -10.00 14.92
C PRO A 129 -21.88 -8.74 15.75
N SER A 130 -21.73 -8.83 17.06
CA SER A 130 -21.81 -7.67 17.94
C SER A 130 -20.68 -6.67 17.65
N ARG A 131 -20.85 -5.41 18.04
CA ARG A 131 -19.80 -4.40 17.92
C ARG A 131 -18.53 -4.85 18.67
N GLU A 132 -18.68 -5.45 19.85
CA GLU A 132 -17.55 -5.94 20.64
C GLU A 132 -16.81 -7.07 19.93
N PHE A 133 -17.52 -8.03 19.33
CA PHE A 133 -16.90 -9.08 18.51
C PHE A 133 -16.09 -8.51 17.35
N CYS A 134 -16.62 -7.48 16.68
CA CYS A 134 -15.90 -6.82 15.57
C CYS A 134 -14.64 -6.08 16.05
N LEU A 135 -14.67 -5.44 17.21
CA LEU A 135 -13.50 -4.79 17.81
C LEU A 135 -12.43 -5.83 18.18
N GLN A 136 -12.81 -6.91 18.86
CA GLN A 136 -11.88 -8.00 19.20
C GLN A 136 -11.26 -8.62 17.94
N ALA A 137 -12.04 -8.83 16.89
CA ALA A 137 -11.53 -9.32 15.62
C ALA A 137 -10.57 -8.31 14.95
N SER A 138 -10.88 -7.00 15.03
CA SER A 138 -9.98 -5.95 14.52
C SER A 138 -8.67 -5.90 15.28
N ASP A 139 -8.71 -5.96 16.62
CA ASP A 139 -7.51 -5.92 17.47
C ASP A 139 -6.66 -7.17 17.22
N CYS A 140 -7.24 -8.36 17.20
CA CYS A 140 -6.53 -9.60 16.88
C CYS A 140 -5.87 -9.55 15.50
N PHE A 141 -6.59 -9.08 14.49
CA PHE A 141 -6.02 -8.91 13.14
C PHE A 141 -4.83 -7.96 13.11
N LEU A 142 -4.94 -6.81 13.79
CA LEU A 142 -3.85 -5.82 13.86
C LEU A 142 -2.65 -6.38 14.61
N GLU A 143 -2.85 -7.12 15.70
CA GLU A 143 -1.78 -7.81 16.41
C GLU A 143 -1.06 -8.82 15.52
N HIS A 144 -1.81 -9.66 14.79
CA HIS A 144 -1.22 -10.60 13.84
C HIS A 144 -0.48 -9.91 12.68
N CYS A 145 -0.98 -8.78 12.19
CA CYS A 145 -0.32 -8.02 11.13
C CYS A 145 0.98 -7.36 11.60
N ALA A 146 0.99 -6.82 12.83
CA ALA A 146 2.02 -5.91 13.30
C ALA A 146 3.43 -6.54 13.33
N ASP A 147 3.53 -7.85 13.56
CA ASP A 147 4.80 -8.57 13.72
C ASP A 147 5.18 -9.41 12.48
N LYS A 148 4.45 -9.29 11.38
CA LYS A 148 4.78 -9.98 10.12
C LYS A 148 5.95 -9.29 9.43
N PRO A 149 7.01 -10.05 9.03
CA PRO A 149 8.21 -9.45 8.45
C PRO A 149 8.17 -9.28 6.92
N GLY A 150 7.09 -9.67 6.27
CA GLY A 150 7.02 -9.73 4.80
C GLY A 150 7.19 -8.36 4.15
N VAL A 151 8.11 -8.26 3.19
CA VAL A 151 8.37 -7.05 2.41
C VAL A 151 8.17 -7.30 0.92
N VAL A 152 7.93 -6.24 0.18
CA VAL A 152 7.89 -6.28 -1.29
C VAL A 152 9.26 -6.69 -1.82
N GLN A 153 9.29 -7.53 -2.86
CA GLN A 153 10.53 -8.04 -3.42
C GLN A 153 11.46 -6.89 -3.86
N GLY A 154 12.67 -6.86 -3.32
CA GLY A 154 13.67 -5.85 -3.60
C GLY A 154 13.66 -4.66 -2.64
N ALA A 155 12.76 -4.62 -1.64
CA ALA A 155 12.66 -3.48 -0.71
C ALA A 155 13.97 -3.23 0.05
N HIS A 156 14.55 -4.25 0.66
CA HIS A 156 15.83 -4.08 1.36
C HIS A 156 16.98 -3.66 0.43
N GLU A 157 17.06 -4.26 -0.77
CA GLU A 157 18.06 -3.90 -1.78
C GLU A 157 17.93 -2.42 -2.18
N LEU A 158 16.69 -1.96 -2.43
CA LEU A 158 16.41 -0.57 -2.74
C LEU A 158 16.80 0.37 -1.59
N MET A 159 16.35 0.08 -0.36
CA MET A 159 16.61 0.95 0.78
C MET A 159 18.11 1.07 1.11
N GLN A 160 18.85 -0.04 1.02
CA GLN A 160 20.33 -0.03 1.16
C GLN A 160 20.98 0.86 0.10
N TYR A 161 20.56 0.72 -1.16
CA TYR A 161 21.06 1.52 -2.27
C TYR A 161 20.81 3.01 -2.06
N LEU A 162 19.55 3.38 -1.77
CA LEU A 162 19.17 4.78 -1.58
C LEU A 162 19.91 5.43 -0.41
N LYS A 163 20.08 4.70 0.70
CA LYS A 163 20.86 5.17 1.86
C LYS A 163 22.32 5.38 1.50
N ALA A 164 22.92 4.44 0.76
CA ALA A 164 24.32 4.53 0.29
C ALA A 164 24.55 5.69 -0.68
N LYS A 165 23.53 6.09 -1.45
CA LYS A 165 23.54 7.26 -2.33
C LYS A 165 23.38 8.59 -1.58
N GLY A 166 23.00 8.55 -0.31
CA GLY A 166 22.87 9.74 0.54
C GLY A 166 21.55 10.49 0.40
N TYR A 167 20.49 9.83 -0.08
CA TYR A 167 19.14 10.40 -0.06
C TYR A 167 18.62 10.55 1.36
N GLY A 168 17.90 11.65 1.65
CA GLY A 168 17.01 11.75 2.80
C GLY A 168 15.80 10.82 2.59
N LEU A 169 15.60 9.87 3.50
CA LEU A 169 14.57 8.84 3.35
C LEU A 169 13.47 9.07 4.38
N HIS A 170 12.25 9.32 3.91
CA HIS A 170 11.12 9.69 4.76
C HIS A 170 9.93 8.79 4.45
N LEU A 171 9.51 7.99 5.44
CA LEU A 171 8.31 7.17 5.33
C LEU A 171 7.07 8.05 5.41
N CYS A 172 6.11 7.85 4.50
CA CYS A 172 4.85 8.58 4.39
C CYS A 172 3.65 7.63 4.36
N SER A 173 2.90 7.46 5.46
CA SER A 173 1.83 6.48 5.55
C SER A 173 0.53 7.00 6.17
N ASN A 174 -0.60 6.46 5.69
CA ASN A 174 -1.93 6.63 6.27
C ASN A 174 -2.26 5.57 7.34
N GLY A 175 -1.33 4.67 7.64
CA GLY A 175 -1.52 3.61 8.63
C GLY A 175 -1.50 4.13 10.07
N PHE A 176 -2.07 3.33 10.99
CA PHE A 176 -2.15 3.68 12.41
C PHE A 176 -0.79 3.66 13.07
N HIS A 177 -0.52 4.67 13.90
CA HIS A 177 0.79 4.95 14.50
C HIS A 177 1.42 3.71 15.17
N GLU A 178 0.71 3.08 16.10
CA GLU A 178 1.24 1.96 16.87
C GLU A 178 1.54 0.73 16.00
N ILE A 179 0.76 0.51 14.94
CA ILE A 179 0.92 -0.63 14.05
C ILE A 179 2.09 -0.40 13.07
N GLN A 180 2.23 0.82 12.53
CA GLN A 180 3.28 1.12 11.56
C GLN A 180 4.68 1.00 12.16
N TYR A 181 4.92 1.44 13.39
CA TYR A 181 6.20 1.26 14.05
C TYR A 181 6.54 -0.21 14.33
N ARG A 182 5.53 -1.03 14.67
CA ARG A 182 5.75 -2.48 14.84
C ARG A 182 6.10 -3.15 13.51
N LYS A 183 5.35 -2.86 12.44
CA LYS A 183 5.65 -3.35 11.08
C LYS A 183 7.05 -2.94 10.62
N LEU A 184 7.45 -1.69 10.86
CA LEU A 184 8.79 -1.20 10.53
C LEU A 184 9.88 -2.02 11.20
N ARG A 185 9.74 -2.29 12.50
CA ARG A 185 10.70 -3.12 13.25
C ARG A 185 10.68 -4.56 12.78
N ALA A 186 9.50 -5.16 12.65
CA ALA A 186 9.35 -6.56 12.22
C ALA A 186 9.92 -6.80 10.81
N SER A 187 9.78 -5.83 9.91
CA SER A 187 10.31 -5.90 8.55
C SER A 187 11.79 -5.55 8.44
N GLY A 188 12.44 -5.04 9.51
CA GLY A 188 13.82 -4.58 9.48
C GLY A 188 14.06 -3.34 8.61
N LEU A 189 13.00 -2.54 8.36
CA LEU A 189 13.10 -1.32 7.52
C LEU A 189 13.25 -0.03 8.34
N GLU A 190 13.09 -0.09 9.67
CA GLU A 190 13.09 1.10 10.55
C GLU A 190 14.38 1.93 10.43
N GLU A 191 15.54 1.26 10.39
CA GLU A 191 16.86 1.91 10.40
C GLU A 191 17.19 2.71 9.13
N TYR A 192 16.45 2.51 8.04
CA TYR A 192 16.70 3.24 6.80
C TYR A 192 16.11 4.65 6.81
N PHE A 193 15.06 4.89 7.57
CA PHE A 193 14.32 6.14 7.52
C PHE A 193 14.88 7.20 8.48
N ASP A 194 15.06 8.41 7.95
CA ASP A 194 15.43 9.59 8.73
C ASP A 194 14.19 10.18 9.44
N ASN A 195 13.01 10.05 8.83
CA ASN A 195 11.74 10.45 9.43
C ASN A 195 10.63 9.45 9.10
N VAL A 196 9.71 9.26 10.05
CA VAL A 196 8.44 8.56 9.87
C VAL A 196 7.32 9.56 9.99
N ILE A 197 6.50 9.69 8.94
CA ILE A 197 5.41 10.67 8.82
C ILE A 197 4.11 9.89 8.69
N LEU A 198 3.32 9.92 9.75
CA LEU A 198 2.04 9.22 9.81
C LEU A 198 0.88 10.21 9.76
N SER A 199 -0.23 9.81 9.17
CA SER A 199 -1.42 10.64 9.06
C SER A 199 -1.98 11.07 10.42
N GLU A 200 -1.84 10.24 11.45
CA GLU A 200 -2.26 10.59 12.81
C GLU A 200 -1.41 11.71 13.42
N ASP A 201 -0.09 11.73 13.14
CA ASP A 201 0.80 12.82 13.56
C ASP A 201 0.51 14.11 12.79
N ALA A 202 0.19 13.99 11.51
CA ALA A 202 -0.14 15.11 10.63
C ALA A 202 -1.54 15.69 10.89
N GLY A 203 -2.43 14.94 11.56
CA GLY A 203 -3.84 15.29 11.70
C GLY A 203 -4.62 15.27 10.38
N ALA A 204 -4.05 14.68 9.34
CA ALA A 204 -4.62 14.59 8.00
C ALA A 204 -4.05 13.39 7.24
N ASN A 205 -4.85 12.79 6.36
CA ASN A 205 -4.42 11.69 5.50
C ASN A 205 -3.88 12.20 4.15
N LYS A 206 -2.98 11.46 3.49
CA LYS A 206 -2.82 11.56 2.04
C LYS A 206 -4.20 11.24 1.39
N PRO A 207 -4.67 11.97 0.39
CA PRO A 207 -3.99 12.97 -0.45
C PRO A 207 -4.14 14.42 0.02
N LEU A 208 -4.64 14.69 1.22
CA LEU A 208 -4.94 16.04 1.67
C LEU A 208 -3.68 16.91 1.76
N ARG A 209 -3.77 18.16 1.30
CA ARG A 209 -2.66 19.13 1.34
C ARG A 209 -2.01 19.24 2.72
N ALA A 210 -2.82 19.25 3.79
CA ALA A 210 -2.35 19.38 5.16
C ALA A 210 -1.37 18.27 5.58
N TYR A 211 -1.51 17.06 5.03
CA TYR A 211 -0.55 15.97 5.22
C TYR A 211 0.84 16.35 4.68
N PHE A 212 0.89 16.84 3.45
CA PHE A 212 2.14 17.23 2.80
C PHE A 212 2.75 18.48 3.43
N ASP A 213 1.94 19.46 3.86
CA ASP A 213 2.41 20.62 4.63
C ASP A 213 3.15 20.17 5.90
N TYR A 214 2.58 19.21 6.64
CA TYR A 214 3.23 18.62 7.81
C TYR A 214 4.50 17.86 7.45
N ALA A 215 4.48 17.03 6.39
CA ALA A 215 5.62 16.24 5.94
C ALA A 215 6.81 17.15 5.57
N MET A 216 6.57 18.20 4.79
CA MET A 216 7.58 19.19 4.41
C MET A 216 8.14 19.94 5.62
N ALA A 217 7.28 20.35 6.54
CA ALA A 217 7.70 21.06 7.76
C ALA A 217 8.56 20.16 8.68
N LYS A 218 8.20 18.87 8.81
CA LYS A 218 8.91 17.92 9.66
C LYS A 218 10.28 17.54 9.10
N THR A 219 10.42 17.43 7.79
CA THR A 219 11.65 16.99 7.14
C THR A 219 12.57 18.15 6.77
N GLY A 220 12.04 19.36 6.58
CA GLY A 220 12.76 20.48 5.98
C GLY A 220 13.04 20.31 4.49
N ALA A 221 12.44 19.31 3.85
CA ALA A 221 12.59 19.04 2.43
C ALA A 221 12.07 20.20 1.57
N LYS A 222 12.52 20.28 0.31
CA LYS A 222 12.09 21.29 -0.65
C LYS A 222 11.30 20.64 -1.77
N VAL A 223 10.22 21.28 -2.21
CA VAL A 223 9.33 20.76 -3.25
C VAL A 223 10.12 20.39 -4.53
N GLU A 224 11.05 21.25 -4.95
CA GLU A 224 11.79 21.10 -6.20
C GLU A 224 12.79 19.94 -6.21
N THR A 225 13.12 19.40 -5.02
CA THR A 225 14.11 18.32 -4.85
C THR A 225 13.55 17.13 -4.09
N THR A 226 12.23 17.05 -3.98
CA THR A 226 11.54 15.93 -3.31
C THR A 226 10.76 15.09 -4.33
N LEU A 227 10.91 13.76 -4.24
CA LEU A 227 10.17 12.80 -5.04
C LEU A 227 9.27 11.96 -4.13
N MET A 228 7.98 11.87 -4.44
CA MET A 228 7.07 10.92 -3.78
C MET A 228 7.03 9.61 -4.55
N ILE A 229 7.26 8.49 -3.84
CA ILE A 229 7.23 7.13 -4.37
C ILE A 229 6.10 6.37 -3.65
N GLY A 230 5.15 5.79 -4.39
CA GLY A 230 4.05 5.04 -3.80
C GLY A 230 3.28 4.20 -4.81
N ASP A 231 2.45 3.27 -4.32
CA ASP A 231 1.66 2.35 -5.12
C ASP A 231 0.18 2.76 -5.27
N THR A 232 -0.30 3.65 -4.39
CA THR A 232 -1.70 4.09 -4.41
C THR A 232 -1.86 5.38 -5.20
N PHE A 233 -2.43 5.26 -6.41
CA PHE A 233 -2.49 6.37 -7.37
C PHE A 233 -3.19 7.61 -6.82
N ASP A 234 -4.32 7.46 -6.14
CA ASP A 234 -5.12 8.59 -5.64
C ASP A 234 -4.44 9.31 -4.46
N THR A 235 -3.87 8.58 -3.52
CA THR A 235 -3.32 9.16 -2.29
C THR A 235 -1.88 9.62 -2.43
N ASP A 236 -1.02 8.76 -3.02
CA ASP A 236 0.40 9.04 -3.12
C ASP A 236 0.71 9.91 -4.34
N ILE A 237 0.15 9.53 -5.48
CA ILE A 237 0.54 10.15 -6.75
C ILE A 237 -0.24 11.43 -7.01
N LEU A 238 -1.59 11.37 -7.06
CA LEU A 238 -2.40 12.55 -7.30
C LEU A 238 -2.28 13.56 -6.16
N GLY A 239 -2.21 13.09 -4.89
CA GLY A 239 -2.03 13.95 -3.74
C GLY A 239 -0.71 14.71 -3.75
N ALA A 240 0.42 14.03 -3.96
CA ALA A 240 1.74 14.65 -4.03
C ALA A 240 1.88 15.57 -5.25
N LYS A 241 1.36 15.16 -6.41
CA LYS A 241 1.35 15.97 -7.62
C LYS A 241 0.53 17.26 -7.45
N ALA A 242 -0.65 17.18 -6.82
CA ALA A 242 -1.46 18.35 -6.51
C ALA A 242 -0.77 19.30 -5.49
N TYR A 243 0.11 18.76 -4.66
CA TYR A 243 0.96 19.55 -3.77
C TYR A 243 2.08 20.26 -4.53
N GLY A 244 2.55 19.72 -5.64
CA GLY A 244 3.63 20.23 -6.49
C GLY A 244 4.90 19.37 -6.48
N LEU A 245 4.86 18.18 -5.88
CA LEU A 245 5.99 17.23 -5.88
C LEU A 245 6.06 16.47 -7.19
N ASP A 246 7.27 16.08 -7.60
CA ASP A 246 7.46 15.02 -8.56
C ASP A 246 7.04 13.69 -7.97
N VAL A 247 6.55 12.76 -8.84
CA VAL A 247 5.96 11.50 -8.41
C VAL A 247 6.52 10.31 -9.19
N MET A 248 6.74 9.21 -8.48
CA MET A 248 7.09 7.91 -9.03
C MET A 248 6.02 6.90 -8.63
N PHE A 249 5.23 6.49 -9.62
CA PHE A 249 4.17 5.52 -9.41
C PHE A 249 4.71 4.09 -9.48
N PHE A 250 4.63 3.37 -8.36
CA PHE A 250 4.92 1.94 -8.32
C PHE A 250 3.67 1.15 -8.72
N ASN A 251 3.47 0.96 -10.02
CA ASN A 251 2.33 0.26 -10.57
C ASN A 251 2.56 -1.27 -10.56
N ARG A 252 2.13 -1.93 -9.48
CA ARG A 252 2.23 -3.39 -9.33
C ARG A 252 1.35 -4.18 -10.32
N ASN A 253 0.35 -3.52 -10.92
CA ASN A 253 -0.66 -4.13 -11.78
C ASN A 253 -0.83 -3.41 -13.12
N PRO A 254 0.23 -3.23 -13.93
CA PRO A 254 0.18 -2.44 -15.16
C PRO A 254 -0.77 -2.98 -16.23
N ARG A 255 -1.20 -4.25 -16.11
CA ARG A 255 -2.17 -4.87 -17.04
C ARG A 255 -3.62 -4.52 -16.71
N THR A 256 -3.90 -4.06 -15.51
CA THR A 256 -5.27 -3.82 -15.00
C THR A 256 -5.49 -2.38 -14.54
N PHE A 257 -4.42 -1.63 -14.31
CA PHE A 257 -4.47 -0.24 -13.94
C PHE A 257 -3.61 0.61 -14.87
N HIS A 258 -4.20 1.66 -15.40
CA HIS A 258 -3.52 2.66 -16.23
C HIS A 258 -3.68 4.03 -15.57
N PRO A 259 -2.59 4.79 -15.39
CA PRO A 259 -2.65 6.14 -14.85
C PRO A 259 -3.65 7.02 -15.63
N THR A 260 -4.52 7.72 -14.90
CA THR A 260 -5.49 8.65 -15.50
C THR A 260 -4.87 10.01 -15.83
N GLU A 261 -3.68 10.28 -15.26
CA GLU A 261 -2.89 11.47 -15.50
C GLU A 261 -1.41 11.13 -15.70
N PRO A 262 -0.63 11.96 -16.44
CA PRO A 262 0.81 11.76 -16.58
C PRO A 262 1.54 11.78 -15.23
N VAL A 263 2.51 10.91 -15.07
CA VAL A 263 3.43 10.83 -13.92
C VAL A 263 4.86 11.10 -14.38
N ASN A 264 5.75 11.52 -13.46
CA ASN A 264 7.16 11.74 -13.82
C ASN A 264 7.83 10.40 -14.12
N TYR A 265 7.53 9.37 -13.31
CA TYR A 265 8.03 8.01 -13.50
C TYR A 265 6.93 6.98 -13.19
N GLU A 266 6.92 5.90 -13.97
CA GLU A 266 6.13 4.69 -13.68
C GLU A 266 7.08 3.51 -13.67
N VAL A 267 7.05 2.71 -12.57
CA VAL A 267 7.87 1.52 -12.38
C VAL A 267 6.99 0.35 -11.98
N HIS A 268 7.39 -0.87 -12.34
CA HIS A 268 6.63 -2.10 -12.10
C HIS A 268 7.35 -3.05 -11.13
N SER A 269 8.58 -2.71 -10.77
CA SER A 269 9.35 -3.39 -9.72
C SER A 269 10.24 -2.38 -9.01
N LEU A 270 10.54 -2.63 -7.73
CA LEU A 270 11.45 -1.78 -6.96
C LEU A 270 12.88 -1.75 -7.54
N ARG A 271 13.27 -2.79 -8.30
CA ARG A 271 14.57 -2.82 -8.98
C ARG A 271 14.70 -1.81 -10.11
N GLU A 272 13.60 -1.44 -10.75
CA GLU A 272 13.64 -0.41 -11.79
C GLU A 272 14.05 0.95 -11.22
N ILE A 273 13.71 1.22 -9.95
CA ILE A 273 14.08 2.47 -9.26
C ILE A 273 15.60 2.63 -9.18
N LEU A 274 16.36 1.54 -9.01
CA LEU A 274 17.83 1.55 -8.96
C LEU A 274 18.49 2.08 -10.25
N ASN A 275 17.76 2.08 -11.37
CA ASN A 275 18.25 2.59 -12.65
C ASN A 275 17.85 4.05 -12.90
N ILE A 276 16.99 4.61 -12.07
CA ILE A 276 16.44 5.97 -12.20
C ILE A 276 17.11 6.90 -11.19
N LEU A 277 17.30 6.42 -9.97
CA LEU A 277 17.91 7.13 -8.86
C LEU A 277 19.34 6.61 -8.60
#